data_abc62a600e7f53d11773a1742522a849
#
_entry.id   abc62a600e7f53d11773a1742522a849
#
_cell.length_a   1.000
_cell.length_b   1.000
_cell.length_c   1.000
_cell.angle_alpha   90.00
_cell.angle_beta   90.00
_cell.angle_gamma   90.00
#
_symmetry.space_group_name_H-M   'P 1'
#
loop_
_entity.id
_entity.type
_entity.pdbx_description
1 polymer ?
#
loop_
_entity_poly.entity_id
_entity_poly.type
_entity_poly.pdbx_seq_one_letter_code
_entity_poly.pdbx_strand_id
1 'polypeptide(L)'
;TYLTDMEEIEALPEPDREQLRQQAQKIVELSQSRENYLSRKDRMKESDYNRMQRMENEVQEGYRKLKEAEDYQMLVRQDLQRLDRERNSCQFQQKQWRATVENTRGMAVICLVAVALCLSMLAILQLGFGMDTQIGYLITAGAAAIAITVIYAKHLDAKTEVRRTSKTLNRLILLQNKVKIRYINNTNLLEYLRLKYEVERSEELNDLWNKYIKEKEEREALELAEDDLAFYHKEMLRTLYHYQLQIPDIWPGQALALVDNREMVEIRHGLIQQRQSLRKRMEYNQGLAENAKRIIKEVAHDYPQDADEILKKVSDRT
;
A
#
# COMPACT_ATOMS: atom_id res chain seq x y z
N THR A 1 -21.04 -47.34 -23.33
CA THR A 1 -19.62 -47.07 -23.14
C THR A 1 -19.34 -46.50 -21.74
N TYR A 2 -19.82 -45.29 -21.37
CA TYR A 2 -19.49 -44.66 -20.07
C TYR A 2 -20.05 -45.44 -18.87
N LEU A 3 -21.30 -45.95 -18.93
CA LEU A 3 -21.86 -46.81 -17.89
C LEU A 3 -21.11 -48.13 -17.77
N THR A 4 -20.58 -48.67 -18.88
CA THR A 4 -19.76 -49.86 -18.90
C THR A 4 -18.43 -49.64 -18.19
N ASP A 5 -17.78 -48.51 -18.47
CA ASP A 5 -16.52 -48.13 -17.77
C ASP A 5 -16.72 -48.00 -16.26
N MET A 6 -17.89 -47.47 -15.81
CA MET A 6 -18.25 -47.40 -14.36
C MET A 6 -18.34 -48.78 -13.73
N GLU A 7 -18.97 -49.76 -14.44
CA GLU A 7 -19.08 -51.13 -13.99
C GLU A 7 -17.72 -51.82 -13.94
N GLU A 8 -16.87 -51.58 -14.94
CA GLU A 8 -15.51 -52.10 -15.00
C GLU A 8 -14.64 -51.56 -13.87
N ILE A 9 -14.72 -50.25 -13.54
CA ILE A 9 -14.00 -49.62 -12.42
C ILE A 9 -14.46 -50.24 -11.09
N GLU A 10 -15.77 -50.45 -10.90
CA GLU A 10 -16.30 -51.07 -9.68
C GLU A 10 -15.89 -52.55 -9.55
N ALA A 11 -15.64 -53.23 -10.66
CA ALA A 11 -15.21 -54.63 -10.71
C ALA A 11 -13.70 -54.81 -10.56
N LEU A 12 -12.89 -53.72 -10.52
CA LEU A 12 -11.44 -53.81 -10.34
C LEU A 12 -11.07 -54.50 -9.03
N PRO A 13 -9.93 -55.22 -8.99
CA PRO A 13 -9.34 -55.74 -7.77
C PRO A 13 -9.17 -54.68 -6.71
N GLU A 14 -9.39 -55.03 -5.44
CA GLU A 14 -9.33 -54.04 -4.31
C GLU A 14 -8.04 -53.22 -4.29
N PRO A 15 -6.81 -53.77 -4.47
CA PRO A 15 -5.58 -52.99 -4.47
C PRO A 15 -5.53 -51.96 -5.61
N ASP A 16 -6.03 -52.28 -6.78
CA ASP A 16 -5.97 -51.44 -7.97
C ASP A 16 -7.05 -50.33 -7.86
N ARG A 17 -8.22 -50.68 -7.33
CA ARG A 17 -9.27 -49.69 -7.03
C ARG A 17 -8.85 -48.69 -5.97
N GLU A 18 -8.13 -49.16 -4.93
CA GLU A 18 -7.60 -48.22 -3.90
C GLU A 18 -6.49 -47.33 -4.45
N GLN A 19 -5.61 -47.85 -5.32
CA GLN A 19 -4.61 -47.05 -6.01
C GLN A 19 -5.27 -45.96 -6.89
N LEU A 20 -6.28 -46.32 -7.67
CA LEU A 20 -7.03 -45.40 -8.51
C LEU A 20 -7.73 -44.31 -7.65
N ARG A 21 -8.31 -44.70 -6.51
CA ARG A 21 -8.92 -43.82 -5.57
C ARG A 21 -7.94 -42.82 -4.96
N GLN A 22 -6.74 -43.26 -4.58
CA GLN A 22 -5.68 -42.39 -4.07
C GLN A 22 -5.22 -41.39 -5.13
N GLN A 23 -5.04 -41.83 -6.39
CA GLN A 23 -4.73 -40.91 -7.50
C GLN A 23 -5.84 -39.88 -7.70
N ALA A 24 -7.11 -40.31 -7.69
CA ALA A 24 -8.28 -39.46 -7.81
C ALA A 24 -8.35 -38.43 -6.65
N GLN A 25 -8.10 -38.88 -5.42
CA GLN A 25 -8.08 -38.00 -4.26
C GLN A 25 -7.03 -36.90 -4.41
N LYS A 26 -5.82 -37.25 -4.88
CA LYS A 26 -4.77 -36.24 -5.15
C LYS A 26 -5.20 -35.24 -6.22
N ILE A 27 -5.81 -35.70 -7.30
CA ILE A 27 -6.36 -34.83 -8.36
C ILE A 27 -7.41 -33.85 -7.78
N VAL A 28 -8.32 -34.35 -6.94
CA VAL A 28 -9.36 -33.53 -6.31
C VAL A 28 -8.74 -32.49 -5.38
N GLU A 29 -7.82 -32.88 -4.48
CA GLU A 29 -7.14 -31.98 -3.54
C GLU A 29 -6.38 -30.86 -4.29
N LEU A 30 -5.60 -31.20 -5.32
CA LEU A 30 -4.83 -30.25 -6.11
C LEU A 30 -5.72 -29.33 -6.95
N SER A 31 -6.78 -29.88 -7.55
CA SER A 31 -7.77 -29.11 -8.32
C SER A 31 -8.50 -28.09 -7.43
N GLN A 32 -8.88 -28.48 -6.22
CA GLN A 32 -9.52 -27.60 -5.25
C GLN A 32 -8.56 -26.52 -4.75
N SER A 33 -7.31 -26.84 -4.51
CA SER A 33 -6.26 -25.88 -4.16
C SER A 33 -6.08 -24.83 -5.26
N ARG A 34 -6.00 -25.26 -6.51
CA ARG A 34 -5.93 -24.40 -7.69
C ARG A 34 -7.15 -23.48 -7.80
N GLU A 35 -8.36 -24.00 -7.65
CA GLU A 35 -9.59 -23.23 -7.72
C GLU A 35 -9.68 -22.20 -6.58
N ASN A 36 -9.31 -22.58 -5.37
CA ASN A 36 -9.23 -21.68 -4.21
C ASN A 36 -8.29 -20.51 -4.47
N TYR A 37 -7.12 -20.76 -5.06
CA TYR A 37 -6.18 -19.69 -5.42
C TYR A 37 -6.78 -18.78 -6.51
N LEU A 38 -7.35 -19.34 -7.57
CA LEU A 38 -7.89 -18.58 -8.71
C LEU A 38 -9.12 -17.73 -8.33
N SER A 39 -9.93 -18.22 -7.39
CA SER A 39 -11.15 -17.53 -6.92
C SER A 39 -10.89 -16.44 -5.88
N ARG A 40 -9.68 -16.31 -5.35
CA ARG A 40 -9.33 -15.29 -4.35
C ARG A 40 -9.46 -13.89 -4.91
N LYS A 41 -10.13 -13.01 -4.14
CA LYS A 41 -10.35 -11.59 -4.49
C LYS A 41 -9.22 -10.67 -4.01
N ASP A 42 -8.40 -11.12 -3.06
CA ASP A 42 -7.32 -10.36 -2.41
C ASP A 42 -5.95 -10.56 -3.07
N ARG A 43 -5.93 -11.09 -4.28
CA ARG A 43 -4.70 -11.25 -5.06
C ARG A 43 -4.05 -9.91 -5.36
N MET A 44 -2.72 -9.89 -5.33
CA MET A 44 -1.95 -8.73 -5.74
C MET A 44 -2.20 -8.39 -7.22
N LYS A 45 -2.32 -7.10 -7.55
CA LYS A 45 -2.43 -6.68 -8.95
C LYS A 45 -1.15 -7.06 -9.69
N GLU A 46 -1.30 -7.51 -10.92
CA GLU A 46 -0.17 -7.95 -11.75
C GLU A 46 0.86 -6.84 -11.99
N SER A 47 0.41 -5.58 -12.10
CA SER A 47 1.29 -4.41 -12.20
C SER A 47 2.20 -4.26 -10.97
N ASP A 48 1.62 -4.43 -9.78
CA ASP A 48 2.34 -4.27 -8.52
C ASP A 48 3.27 -5.46 -8.26
N TYR A 49 2.84 -6.66 -8.61
CA TYR A 49 3.67 -7.87 -8.54
C TYR A 49 4.91 -7.74 -9.43
N ASN A 50 4.73 -7.41 -10.69
CA ASN A 50 5.83 -7.23 -11.65
C ASN A 50 6.78 -6.09 -11.27
N ARG A 51 6.26 -5.03 -10.65
CA ARG A 51 7.05 -3.94 -10.09
C ARG A 51 7.92 -4.41 -8.93
N MET A 52 7.34 -5.11 -7.95
CA MET A 52 8.07 -5.64 -6.80
C MET A 52 9.10 -6.69 -7.21
N GLN A 53 8.78 -7.55 -8.16
CA GLN A 53 9.70 -8.55 -8.70
C GLN A 53 10.95 -7.91 -9.32
N ARG A 54 10.79 -6.84 -10.10
CA ARG A 54 11.94 -6.13 -10.69
C ARG A 54 12.85 -5.48 -9.66
N MET A 55 12.29 -5.10 -8.52
CA MET A 55 13.02 -4.41 -7.45
C MET A 55 13.33 -5.33 -6.25
N GLU A 56 13.12 -6.64 -6.36
CA GLU A 56 13.19 -7.61 -5.27
C GLU A 56 14.45 -7.43 -4.42
N ASN A 57 15.60 -7.25 -5.05
CA ASN A 57 16.89 -7.10 -4.36
C ASN A 57 17.09 -5.74 -3.69
N GLU A 58 16.30 -4.72 -4.06
CA GLU A 58 16.49 -3.34 -3.61
C GLU A 58 15.42 -2.88 -2.60
N VAL A 59 14.25 -3.55 -2.54
CA VAL A 59 13.10 -3.11 -1.74
C VAL A 59 13.42 -3.01 -0.26
N GLN A 60 14.14 -3.96 0.30
CA GLN A 60 14.50 -3.99 1.72
C GLN A 60 15.41 -2.80 2.09
N GLU A 61 16.40 -2.53 1.25
CA GLU A 61 17.29 -1.38 1.42
C GLU A 61 16.53 -0.06 1.19
N GLY A 62 15.61 -0.05 0.22
CA GLY A 62 14.72 1.07 -0.06
C GLY A 62 13.82 1.41 1.12
N TYR A 63 13.19 0.42 1.71
CA TYR A 63 12.38 0.56 2.91
C TYR A 63 13.18 1.16 4.07
N ARG A 64 14.38 0.61 4.34
CA ARG A 64 15.25 1.12 5.39
C ARG A 64 15.61 2.60 5.17
N LYS A 65 16.04 2.96 3.95
CA LYS A 65 16.40 4.34 3.60
C LYS A 65 15.21 5.29 3.69
N LEU A 66 14.05 4.86 3.23
CA LEU A 66 12.83 5.67 3.28
C LEU A 66 12.41 5.93 4.72
N LYS A 67 12.43 4.91 5.57
CA LYS A 67 12.11 5.02 6.99
C LYS A 67 13.10 5.91 7.73
N GLU A 68 14.42 5.71 7.53
CA GLU A 68 15.45 6.56 8.11
C GLU A 68 15.29 8.04 7.69
N ALA A 69 14.94 8.28 6.43
CA ALA A 69 14.72 9.62 5.93
C ALA A 69 13.43 10.26 6.48
N GLU A 70 12.37 9.51 6.70
CA GLU A 70 11.13 9.96 7.36
C GLU A 70 11.38 10.33 8.82
N ASP A 71 12.05 9.47 9.57
CA ASP A 71 12.40 9.70 10.97
C ASP A 71 13.32 10.93 11.10
N TYR A 72 14.31 11.04 10.23
CA TYR A 72 15.20 12.20 10.19
C TYR A 72 14.45 13.49 9.83
N GLN A 73 13.50 13.45 8.92
CA GLN A 73 12.66 14.60 8.56
C GLN A 73 11.86 15.11 9.76
N MET A 74 11.33 14.21 10.57
CA MET A 74 10.61 14.56 11.80
C MET A 74 11.53 15.25 12.82
N LEU A 75 12.72 14.68 13.06
CA LEU A 75 13.72 15.28 13.97
C LEU A 75 14.16 16.67 13.52
N VAL A 76 14.50 16.83 12.24
CA VAL A 76 14.91 18.12 11.69
C VAL A 76 13.80 19.16 11.77
N ARG A 77 12.55 18.75 11.58
CA ARG A 77 11.38 19.64 11.73
C ARG A 77 11.20 20.11 13.20
N GLN A 78 11.41 19.23 14.15
CA GLN A 78 11.39 19.58 15.58
C GLN A 78 12.52 20.54 15.94
N ASP A 79 13.74 20.30 15.42
CA ASP A 79 14.88 21.19 15.62
C ASP A 79 14.62 22.59 15.03
N LEU A 80 14.05 22.68 13.83
CA LEU A 80 13.69 23.97 13.23
C LEU A 80 12.68 24.72 14.09
N GLN A 81 11.65 24.05 14.60
CA GLN A 81 10.66 24.68 15.48
C GLN A 81 11.27 25.15 16.81
N ARG A 82 12.23 24.40 17.35
CA ARG A 82 12.96 24.79 18.55
C ARG A 82 13.82 26.04 18.30
N LEU A 83 14.58 26.03 17.22
CA LEU A 83 15.44 27.16 16.82
C LEU A 83 14.62 28.42 16.52
N ASP A 84 13.42 28.29 15.92
CA ASP A 84 12.51 29.41 15.70
C ASP A 84 12.03 30.03 17.03
N ARG A 85 11.67 29.19 18.01
CA ARG A 85 11.28 29.66 19.35
C ARG A 85 12.43 30.37 20.06
N GLU A 86 13.64 29.78 20.03
CA GLU A 86 14.84 30.38 20.63
C GLU A 86 15.20 31.71 19.95
N ARG A 87 15.12 31.77 18.62
CA ARG A 87 15.35 33.02 17.86
C ARG A 87 14.35 34.12 18.23
N ASN A 88 13.06 33.79 18.29
CA ASN A 88 12.01 34.75 18.65
C ASN A 88 12.19 35.28 20.08
N SER A 89 12.52 34.41 21.04
CA SER A 89 12.85 34.77 22.41
C SER A 89 14.07 35.71 22.47
N CYS A 90 15.14 35.38 21.73
CA CYS A 90 16.34 36.16 21.65
C CYS A 90 16.10 37.53 21.00
N GLN A 91 15.26 37.61 19.95
CA GLN A 91 14.84 38.87 19.33
C GLN A 91 14.04 39.77 20.30
N PHE A 92 13.15 39.16 21.08
CA PHE A 92 12.37 39.90 22.09
C PHE A 92 13.30 40.46 23.18
N GLN A 93 14.21 39.68 23.71
CA GLN A 93 15.22 40.13 24.66
C GLN A 93 16.08 41.27 24.07
N GLN A 94 16.51 41.15 22.83
CA GLN A 94 17.27 42.19 22.16
C GLN A 94 16.48 43.53 22.09
N LYS A 95 15.17 43.46 21.76
CA LYS A 95 14.30 44.63 21.72
C LYS A 95 14.17 45.29 23.12
N GLN A 96 13.98 44.47 24.18
CA GLN A 96 13.92 44.95 25.54
C GLN A 96 15.21 45.66 25.96
N TRP A 97 16.37 45.06 25.69
CA TRP A 97 17.65 45.69 26.05
C TRP A 97 17.93 46.96 25.24
N ARG A 98 17.51 47.02 23.97
CA ARG A 98 17.60 48.25 23.18
C ARG A 98 16.72 49.37 23.78
N ALA A 99 15.49 49.04 24.14
CA ALA A 99 14.60 50.01 24.82
C ALA A 99 15.19 50.49 26.15
N THR A 100 15.86 49.58 26.91
CA THR A 100 16.56 49.95 28.14
C THR A 100 17.72 50.92 27.87
N VAL A 101 18.48 50.74 26.79
CA VAL A 101 19.56 51.67 26.37
C VAL A 101 18.99 53.04 26.02
N GLU A 102 17.86 53.11 25.31
CA GLU A 102 17.18 54.37 24.95
C GLU A 102 16.61 55.05 26.19
N ASN A 103 15.95 54.30 27.09
CA ASN A 103 15.42 54.85 28.35
C ASN A 103 16.51 55.40 29.27
N THR A 104 17.64 54.67 29.42
CA THR A 104 18.76 55.16 30.22
C THR A 104 19.40 56.40 29.62
N ARG A 105 19.41 56.56 28.28
CA ARG A 105 19.84 57.79 27.62
C ARG A 105 18.88 58.96 27.90
N GLY A 106 17.56 58.69 27.83
CA GLY A 106 16.55 59.68 28.21
C GLY A 106 16.64 60.07 29.66
N MET A 107 16.82 59.13 30.59
CA MET A 107 17.02 59.42 32.01
C MET A 107 18.29 60.25 32.27
N ALA A 108 19.37 60.03 31.54
CA ALA A 108 20.58 60.83 31.66
C ALA A 108 20.33 62.30 31.27
N VAL A 109 19.58 62.54 30.20
CA VAL A 109 19.20 63.93 29.79
C VAL A 109 18.32 64.61 30.84
N ILE A 110 17.30 63.92 31.36
CA ILE A 110 16.40 64.45 32.42
C ILE A 110 17.23 64.76 33.67
N CYS A 111 18.14 63.87 34.06
CA CYS A 111 19.01 64.09 35.21
C CYS A 111 19.91 65.32 35.03
N LEU A 112 20.50 65.52 33.85
CA LEU A 112 21.31 66.71 33.54
C LEU A 112 20.51 67.99 33.60
N VAL A 113 19.28 68.02 33.06
CA VAL A 113 18.39 69.15 33.10
C VAL A 113 17.98 69.48 34.55
N ALA A 114 17.63 68.44 35.35
CA ALA A 114 17.28 68.65 36.75
C ALA A 114 18.44 69.18 37.57
N VAL A 115 19.65 68.70 37.37
CA VAL A 115 20.86 69.22 38.05
C VAL A 115 21.13 70.64 37.62
N ALA A 116 21.00 70.99 36.35
CA ALA A 116 21.15 72.35 35.85
C ALA A 116 20.11 73.32 36.47
N LEU A 117 18.84 72.94 36.59
CA LEU A 117 17.79 73.68 37.25
C LEU A 117 18.06 73.89 38.74
N CYS A 118 18.51 72.86 39.48
CA CYS A 118 18.87 72.97 40.88
C CYS A 118 20.04 73.94 41.09
N LEU A 119 21.08 73.82 40.25
CA LEU A 119 22.25 74.71 40.32
C LEU A 119 21.84 76.19 40.00
N SER A 120 21.00 76.39 39.00
CA SER A 120 20.52 77.73 38.66
C SER A 120 19.67 78.39 39.80
N MET A 121 18.81 77.53 40.44
CA MET A 121 18.02 77.98 41.59
C MET A 121 18.91 78.33 42.80
N LEU A 122 19.90 77.53 43.11
CA LEU A 122 20.87 77.81 44.17
C LEU A 122 21.69 79.07 43.86
N ALA A 123 22.06 79.33 42.64
CA ALA A 123 22.76 80.55 42.22
C ALA A 123 21.86 81.83 42.41
N ILE A 124 20.58 81.71 42.06
CA ILE A 124 19.62 82.83 42.28
C ILE A 124 19.45 83.16 43.79
N LEU A 125 19.36 82.09 44.62
CA LEU A 125 19.25 82.24 46.08
C LEU A 125 20.48 82.93 46.69
N GLN A 126 21.69 82.55 46.23
CA GLN A 126 22.94 83.10 46.69
C GLN A 126 23.13 84.58 46.27
N LEU A 127 22.90 84.91 44.98
CA LEU A 127 23.14 86.19 44.39
C LEU A 127 22.00 87.19 44.69
N GLY A 128 20.72 86.71 44.72
CA GLY A 128 19.54 87.55 44.91
C GLY A 128 19.17 87.81 46.38
N PHE A 129 19.37 86.82 47.25
CA PHE A 129 18.93 86.82 48.64
C PHE A 129 20.09 86.80 49.66
N GLY A 130 21.37 86.63 49.21
CA GLY A 130 22.52 86.65 50.11
C GLY A 130 22.58 85.47 51.09
N MET A 131 21.87 84.38 50.84
CA MET A 131 21.81 83.15 51.68
C MET A 131 23.06 82.27 51.47
N ASP A 132 23.56 81.72 52.58
CA ASP A 132 24.67 80.71 52.46
C ASP A 132 24.14 79.41 51.94
N THR A 133 24.43 79.13 50.69
CA THR A 133 23.99 77.94 49.93
C THR A 133 25.08 76.89 49.74
N GLN A 134 26.23 76.93 50.41
CA GLN A 134 27.38 76.02 50.24
C GLN A 134 27.01 74.57 50.52
N ILE A 135 26.21 74.26 51.52
CA ILE A 135 25.71 72.97 51.86
C ILE A 135 24.79 72.40 50.71
N GLY A 136 23.94 73.32 50.12
CA GLY A 136 23.06 72.94 49.00
C GLY A 136 23.83 72.52 47.76
N TYR A 137 24.92 73.17 47.40
CA TYR A 137 25.79 72.78 46.30
C TYR A 137 26.43 71.41 46.56
N LEU A 138 26.89 71.15 47.79
CA LEU A 138 27.52 69.87 48.16
C LEU A 138 26.54 68.68 48.07
N ILE A 139 25.31 68.86 48.53
CA ILE A 139 24.24 67.85 48.45
C ILE A 139 23.84 67.61 47.00
N THR A 140 23.64 68.64 46.19
CA THR A 140 23.27 68.53 44.78
C THR A 140 24.38 67.86 43.97
N ALA A 141 25.64 68.16 44.19
CA ALA A 141 26.77 67.55 43.56
C ALA A 141 26.91 66.01 43.94
N GLY A 142 26.73 65.68 45.23
CA GLY A 142 26.73 64.34 45.72
C GLY A 142 25.59 63.46 45.11
N ALA A 143 24.35 64.02 45.12
CA ALA A 143 23.20 63.33 44.51
C ALA A 143 23.37 63.13 42.99
N ALA A 144 23.87 64.17 42.29
CA ALA A 144 24.17 64.09 40.85
C ALA A 144 25.22 63.02 40.52
N ALA A 145 26.29 62.94 41.31
CA ALA A 145 27.35 61.96 41.12
C ALA A 145 26.83 60.52 41.29
N ILE A 146 25.99 60.27 42.31
CA ILE A 146 25.35 59.01 42.54
C ILE A 146 24.39 58.65 41.36
N ALA A 147 23.53 59.55 40.96
CA ALA A 147 22.57 59.35 39.89
C ALA A 147 23.26 59.04 38.53
N ILE A 148 24.29 59.86 38.21
CA ILE A 148 25.07 59.64 36.98
C ILE A 148 25.78 58.25 36.99
N THR A 149 26.36 57.89 38.13
CA THR A 149 27.03 56.59 38.26
C THR A 149 26.06 55.41 38.05
N VAL A 150 24.87 55.44 38.64
CA VAL A 150 23.83 54.42 38.50
C VAL A 150 23.31 54.33 37.06
N ILE A 151 23.05 55.49 36.44
CA ILE A 151 22.57 55.55 35.04
C ILE A 151 23.64 55.02 34.10
N TYR A 152 24.92 55.41 34.30
CA TYR A 152 26.06 54.98 33.51
C TYR A 152 26.29 53.44 33.61
N ALA A 153 26.26 52.89 34.84
CA ALA A 153 26.37 51.45 35.04
C ALA A 153 25.25 50.68 34.32
N LYS A 154 23.98 51.09 34.50
CA LYS A 154 22.85 50.47 33.78
C LYS A 154 22.98 50.60 32.27
N HIS A 155 23.47 51.72 31.75
CA HIS A 155 23.70 51.90 30.32
C HIS A 155 24.76 50.95 29.77
N LEU A 156 25.89 50.77 30.48
CA LEU A 156 26.94 49.84 30.10
C LEU A 156 26.45 48.40 30.11
N ASP A 157 25.73 47.99 31.15
CA ASP A 157 25.15 46.63 31.26
C ASP A 157 24.19 46.37 30.10
N ALA A 158 23.26 47.28 29.85
CA ALA A 158 22.30 47.15 28.77
C ALA A 158 22.99 47.08 27.40
N LYS A 159 24.04 47.88 27.13
CA LYS A 159 24.83 47.87 25.91
C LYS A 159 25.60 46.53 25.72
N THR A 160 26.10 45.97 26.83
CA THR A 160 26.83 44.69 26.82
C THR A 160 25.85 43.55 26.50
N GLU A 161 24.65 43.54 27.10
CA GLU A 161 23.63 42.57 26.86
C GLU A 161 23.06 42.64 25.42
N VAL A 162 22.89 43.82 24.84
CA VAL A 162 22.54 43.99 23.41
C VAL A 162 23.61 43.31 22.50
N ARG A 163 24.91 43.53 22.81
CA ARG A 163 25.96 42.90 22.04
C ARG A 163 25.99 41.37 22.18
N ARG A 164 25.78 40.82 23.40
CA ARG A 164 25.71 39.39 23.66
C ARG A 164 24.54 38.76 22.92
N THR A 165 23.36 39.34 23.06
CA THR A 165 22.12 38.87 22.40
C THR A 165 22.25 38.94 20.89
N SER A 166 22.89 40.00 20.34
CA SER A 166 23.14 40.09 18.89
C SER A 166 24.09 38.97 18.38
N LYS A 167 25.14 38.64 19.13
CA LYS A 167 26.03 37.51 18.77
C LYS A 167 25.30 36.17 18.82
N THR A 168 24.48 35.95 19.85
CA THR A 168 23.67 34.75 19.99
C THR A 168 22.66 34.64 18.85
N LEU A 169 21.98 35.73 18.50
CA LEU A 169 21.04 35.75 17.39
C LEU A 169 21.70 35.39 16.04
N ASN A 170 22.89 35.94 15.78
CA ASN A 170 23.62 35.61 14.57
C ASN A 170 24.02 34.13 14.53
N ARG A 171 24.42 33.54 15.67
CA ARG A 171 24.71 32.09 15.76
C ARG A 171 23.46 31.24 15.50
N LEU A 172 22.31 31.64 16.08
CA LEU A 172 21.03 30.96 15.87
C LEU A 172 20.61 31.01 14.40
N ILE A 173 20.77 32.15 13.72
CA ILE A 173 20.46 32.30 12.29
C ILE A 173 21.35 31.37 11.45
N LEU A 174 22.66 31.32 11.72
CA LEU A 174 23.58 30.41 11.01
C LEU A 174 23.21 28.96 11.24
N LEU A 175 22.89 28.58 12.48
CA LEU A 175 22.46 27.22 12.80
C LEU A 175 21.14 26.86 12.12
N GLN A 176 20.18 27.76 12.15
CA GLN A 176 18.89 27.60 11.48
C GLN A 176 19.05 27.39 9.97
N ASN A 177 19.92 28.19 9.34
CA ASN A 177 20.21 28.02 7.91
C ASN A 177 20.85 26.65 7.61
N LYS A 178 21.78 26.19 8.45
CA LYS A 178 22.39 24.86 8.31
C LYS A 178 21.37 23.73 8.45
N VAL A 179 20.47 23.85 9.43
CA VAL A 179 19.39 22.86 9.63
C VAL A 179 18.38 22.91 8.47
N LYS A 180 18.07 24.11 7.95
CA LYS A 180 17.22 24.30 6.78
C LYS A 180 17.76 23.63 5.52
N ILE A 181 19.07 23.73 5.27
CA ILE A 181 19.72 23.02 4.16
C ILE A 181 19.58 21.51 4.33
N ARG A 182 19.81 20.98 5.53
CA ARG A 182 19.60 19.55 5.81
C ARG A 182 18.14 19.12 5.59
N TYR A 183 17.19 19.96 5.99
CA TYR A 183 15.77 19.70 5.75
C TYR A 183 15.48 19.58 4.25
N ILE A 184 15.95 20.53 3.45
CA ILE A 184 15.74 20.53 1.98
C ILE A 184 16.38 19.30 1.34
N ASN A 185 17.64 19.00 1.70
CA ASN A 185 18.31 17.82 1.14
C ASN A 185 17.58 16.51 1.47
N ASN A 186 17.10 16.38 2.70
CA ASN A 186 16.33 15.21 3.10
C ASN A 186 14.94 15.16 2.43
N THR A 187 14.29 16.30 2.21
CA THR A 187 13.04 16.38 1.45
C THR A 187 13.25 15.88 0.02
N ASN A 188 14.31 16.32 -0.63
CA ASN A 188 14.65 15.87 -2.00
C ASN A 188 14.93 14.36 -2.04
N LEU A 189 15.62 13.82 -1.02
CA LEU A 189 15.84 12.38 -0.89
C LEU A 189 14.52 11.61 -0.72
N LEU A 190 13.62 12.10 0.15
CA LEU A 190 12.30 11.51 0.34
C LEU A 190 11.47 11.51 -0.94
N GLU A 191 11.43 12.62 -1.66
CA GLU A 191 10.73 12.73 -2.94
C GLU A 191 11.30 11.74 -3.97
N TYR A 192 12.63 11.66 -4.06
CA TYR A 192 13.27 10.70 -4.94
C TYR A 192 12.90 9.25 -4.59
N LEU A 193 12.96 8.88 -3.31
CA LEU A 193 12.62 7.51 -2.87
C LEU A 193 11.15 7.20 -3.10
N ARG A 194 10.26 8.14 -2.82
CA ARG A 194 8.81 8.01 -3.06
C ARG A 194 8.49 7.80 -4.54
N LEU A 195 9.11 8.58 -5.40
CA LEU A 195 8.96 8.42 -6.85
C LEU A 195 9.56 7.10 -7.34
N LYS A 196 10.74 6.71 -6.83
CA LYS A 196 11.39 5.46 -7.23
C LYS A 196 10.54 4.24 -6.90
N TYR A 197 9.93 4.20 -5.70
CA TYR A 197 9.15 3.05 -5.21
C TYR A 197 7.64 3.23 -5.43
N GLU A 198 7.21 4.38 -5.93
CA GLU A 198 5.80 4.73 -6.16
C GLU A 198 4.94 4.56 -4.89
N VAL A 199 5.44 5.02 -3.75
CA VAL A 199 4.80 4.96 -2.44
C VAL A 199 4.90 6.30 -1.74
N GLU A 200 3.95 6.61 -0.85
CA GLU A 200 4.01 7.84 -0.07
C GLU A 200 4.77 7.67 1.25
N ARG A 201 4.76 6.46 1.83
CA ARG A 201 5.34 6.15 3.14
C ARG A 201 6.12 4.85 3.11
N SER A 202 7.08 4.76 4.04
CA SER A 202 7.85 3.53 4.24
C SER A 202 6.98 2.33 4.61
N GLU A 203 5.94 2.54 5.41
CA GLU A 203 4.99 1.50 5.83
C GLU A 203 4.25 0.89 4.63
N GLU A 204 3.84 1.73 3.67
CA GLU A 204 3.18 1.28 2.44
C GLU A 204 4.09 0.36 1.60
N LEU A 205 5.39 0.72 1.51
CA LEU A 205 6.37 -0.11 0.81
C LEU A 205 6.55 -1.47 1.51
N ASN A 206 6.56 -1.48 2.83
CA ASN A 206 6.66 -2.71 3.61
C ASN A 206 5.42 -3.60 3.44
N ASP A 207 4.23 -3.00 3.42
CA ASP A 207 2.97 -3.73 3.21
C ASP A 207 2.89 -4.34 1.80
N LEU A 208 3.32 -3.57 0.78
CA LEU A 208 3.43 -4.06 -0.59
C LEU A 208 4.44 -5.20 -0.70
N TRP A 209 5.58 -5.08 -0.02
CA TRP A 209 6.59 -6.13 0.03
C TRP A 209 6.06 -7.42 0.68
N ASN A 210 5.40 -7.32 1.82
CA ASN A 210 4.83 -8.47 2.51
C ASN A 210 3.74 -9.16 1.66
N LYS A 211 2.92 -8.38 0.96
CA LYS A 211 1.95 -8.92 0.00
C LYS A 211 2.63 -9.62 -1.17
N TYR A 212 3.73 -9.04 -1.69
CA TYR A 212 4.49 -9.63 -2.78
C TYR A 212 5.10 -10.98 -2.39
N ILE A 213 5.74 -11.07 -1.21
CA ILE A 213 6.34 -12.33 -0.74
C ILE A 213 5.26 -13.42 -0.62
N LYS A 214 4.14 -13.09 0.01
CA LYS A 214 3.01 -14.02 0.15
C LYS A 214 2.46 -14.47 -1.20
N GLU A 215 2.24 -13.55 -2.13
CA GLU A 215 1.75 -13.85 -3.48
C GLU A 215 2.76 -14.69 -4.27
N LYS A 216 4.07 -14.43 -4.09
CA LYS A 216 5.14 -15.21 -4.73
C LYS A 216 5.15 -16.67 -4.25
N GLU A 217 5.10 -16.87 -2.93
CA GLU A 217 5.02 -18.22 -2.34
C GLU A 217 3.77 -18.98 -2.83
N GLU A 218 2.64 -18.30 -2.91
CA GLU A 218 1.39 -18.90 -3.39
C GLU A 218 1.44 -19.23 -4.90
N ARG A 219 2.10 -18.40 -5.72
CA ARG A 219 2.31 -18.69 -7.15
C ARG A 219 3.24 -19.85 -7.36
N GLU A 220 4.33 -19.92 -6.61
CA GLU A 220 5.25 -21.06 -6.64
C GLU A 220 4.55 -22.36 -6.19
N ALA A 221 3.72 -22.29 -5.14
CA ALA A 221 2.93 -23.43 -4.71
C ALA A 221 1.88 -23.86 -5.75
N LEU A 222 1.28 -22.90 -6.47
CA LEU A 222 0.36 -23.19 -7.56
C LEU A 222 1.06 -23.88 -8.73
N GLU A 223 2.23 -23.40 -9.14
CA GLU A 223 3.02 -23.99 -10.23
C GLU A 223 3.38 -25.45 -9.91
N LEU A 224 3.85 -25.71 -8.69
CA LEU A 224 4.11 -27.08 -8.22
C LEU A 224 2.83 -27.94 -8.21
N ALA A 225 1.71 -27.38 -7.77
CA ALA A 225 0.44 -28.09 -7.75
C ALA A 225 -0.09 -28.39 -9.17
N GLU A 226 0.17 -27.53 -10.16
CA GLU A 226 -0.19 -27.76 -11.56
C GLU A 226 0.68 -28.86 -12.18
N ASP A 227 1.98 -28.90 -11.87
CA ASP A 227 2.88 -29.98 -12.30
C ASP A 227 2.48 -31.32 -11.68
N ASP A 228 2.20 -31.33 -10.38
CA ASP A 228 1.72 -32.55 -9.70
C ASP A 228 0.36 -33.02 -10.25
N LEU A 229 -0.55 -32.09 -10.55
CA LEU A 229 -1.84 -32.38 -11.14
C LEU A 229 -1.67 -33.05 -12.52
N ALA A 230 -0.78 -32.52 -13.36
CA ALA A 230 -0.48 -33.08 -14.66
C ALA A 230 0.14 -34.49 -14.53
N PHE A 231 1.00 -34.69 -13.53
CA PHE A 231 1.58 -36.00 -13.24
C PHE A 231 0.49 -37.00 -12.82
N TYR A 232 -0.36 -36.67 -11.84
CA TYR A 232 -1.41 -37.58 -11.38
C TYR A 232 -2.48 -37.83 -12.45
N HIS A 233 -2.81 -36.87 -13.31
CA HIS A 233 -3.68 -37.09 -14.47
C HIS A 233 -3.08 -38.16 -15.41
N LYS A 234 -1.79 -38.05 -15.72
CA LYS A 234 -1.09 -38.98 -16.61
C LYS A 234 -1.01 -40.36 -15.99
N GLU A 235 -0.70 -40.48 -14.71
CA GLU A 235 -0.63 -41.76 -13.99
C GLU A 235 -2.02 -42.43 -13.93
N MET A 236 -3.07 -41.65 -13.63
CA MET A 236 -4.44 -42.13 -13.62
C MET A 236 -4.84 -42.67 -15.01
N LEU A 237 -4.61 -41.89 -16.06
CA LEU A 237 -4.87 -42.34 -17.43
C LEU A 237 -4.11 -43.62 -17.77
N ARG A 238 -2.85 -43.76 -17.37
CA ARG A 238 -2.05 -44.98 -17.59
C ARG A 238 -2.68 -46.21 -16.91
N THR A 239 -3.17 -46.02 -15.68
CA THR A 239 -3.89 -47.09 -14.96
C THR A 239 -5.18 -47.48 -15.69
N LEU A 240 -5.98 -46.48 -16.11
CA LEU A 240 -7.25 -46.70 -16.81
C LEU A 240 -7.06 -47.36 -18.19
N TYR A 241 -6.03 -46.97 -18.94
CA TYR A 241 -5.68 -47.61 -20.21
C TYR A 241 -5.20 -49.07 -20.03
N HIS A 242 -4.53 -49.37 -18.91
CA HIS A 242 -4.12 -50.72 -18.58
C HIS A 242 -5.33 -51.66 -18.46
N TYR A 243 -6.43 -51.16 -17.91
CA TYR A 243 -7.69 -51.91 -17.78
C TYR A 243 -8.61 -51.80 -19.00
N GLN A 244 -8.12 -51.23 -20.11
CA GLN A 244 -8.81 -51.14 -21.39
C GLN A 244 -10.20 -50.49 -21.34
N LEU A 245 -10.40 -49.50 -20.48
CA LEU A 245 -11.64 -48.72 -20.46
C LEU A 245 -11.88 -48.08 -21.82
N GLN A 246 -13.14 -47.90 -22.18
CA GLN A 246 -13.52 -47.37 -23.50
C GLN A 246 -13.30 -45.87 -23.62
N ILE A 247 -13.49 -45.13 -22.54
CA ILE A 247 -13.32 -43.66 -22.53
C ILE A 247 -12.53 -43.21 -21.28
N PRO A 248 -11.22 -43.56 -21.19
CA PRO A 248 -10.41 -43.24 -20.02
C PRO A 248 -10.18 -41.78 -19.80
N ASP A 249 -10.18 -40.96 -20.86
CA ASP A 249 -9.84 -39.53 -20.84
C ASP A 249 -10.84 -38.66 -20.06
N ILE A 250 -12.04 -39.15 -19.79
CA ILE A 250 -13.07 -38.41 -19.04
C ILE A 250 -12.82 -38.46 -17.52
N TRP A 251 -12.25 -39.54 -17.03
CA TRP A 251 -12.14 -39.85 -15.61
C TRP A 251 -11.27 -38.88 -14.79
N PRO A 252 -10.15 -38.35 -15.29
CA PRO A 252 -9.40 -37.30 -14.56
C PRO A 252 -10.22 -36.04 -14.30
N GLY A 253 -11.11 -35.67 -15.24
CA GLY A 253 -12.04 -34.55 -15.06
C GLY A 253 -13.20 -34.87 -14.09
N GLN A 254 -13.41 -36.14 -13.78
CA GLN A 254 -14.46 -36.65 -12.87
C GLN A 254 -13.85 -37.43 -11.69
N ALA A 255 -12.64 -37.06 -11.29
CA ALA A 255 -11.91 -37.74 -10.22
C ALA A 255 -12.72 -37.77 -8.90
N LEU A 256 -13.58 -36.74 -8.63
CA LEU A 256 -14.42 -36.69 -7.45
C LEU A 256 -15.37 -37.91 -7.38
N ALA A 257 -15.88 -38.39 -8.51
CA ALA A 257 -16.77 -39.56 -8.55
C ALA A 257 -16.07 -40.85 -8.10
N LEU A 258 -14.75 -40.96 -8.28
CA LEU A 258 -13.96 -42.10 -7.82
C LEU A 258 -13.66 -42.07 -6.31
N VAL A 259 -13.72 -40.88 -5.72
CA VAL A 259 -13.52 -40.67 -4.28
C VAL A 259 -14.83 -40.73 -3.50
N ASP A 260 -15.88 -40.06 -3.99
CA ASP A 260 -17.20 -39.99 -3.35
C ASP A 260 -18.22 -40.82 -4.12
N ASN A 261 -18.72 -41.84 -3.44
CA ASN A 261 -19.72 -42.75 -4.01
C ASN A 261 -21.06 -42.04 -4.34
N ARG A 262 -21.36 -40.92 -3.69
CA ARG A 262 -22.58 -40.14 -3.98
C ARG A 262 -22.48 -39.49 -5.36
N GLU A 263 -21.35 -38.90 -5.68
CA GLU A 263 -21.08 -38.34 -7.01
C GLU A 263 -21.14 -39.38 -8.09
N MET A 264 -20.61 -40.55 -7.83
CA MET A 264 -20.69 -41.69 -8.76
C MET A 264 -22.15 -42.07 -9.04
N VAL A 265 -22.99 -42.12 -8.01
CA VAL A 265 -24.43 -42.43 -8.15
C VAL A 265 -25.17 -41.32 -8.91
N GLU A 266 -24.86 -40.05 -8.65
CA GLU A 266 -25.48 -38.93 -9.36
C GLU A 266 -25.14 -38.93 -10.85
N ILE A 267 -23.88 -39.12 -11.19
CA ILE A 267 -23.44 -39.26 -12.59
C ILE A 267 -24.16 -40.43 -13.26
N ARG A 268 -24.21 -41.60 -12.62
CA ARG A 268 -24.94 -42.77 -13.12
C ARG A 268 -26.38 -42.47 -13.39
N HIS A 269 -27.07 -41.82 -12.46
CA HIS A 269 -28.47 -41.43 -12.61
C HIS A 269 -28.67 -40.46 -13.79
N GLY A 270 -27.84 -39.44 -13.90
CA GLY A 270 -27.87 -38.50 -15.02
C GLY A 270 -27.68 -39.17 -16.38
N LEU A 271 -26.71 -40.10 -16.49
CA LEU A 271 -26.47 -40.87 -17.70
C LEU A 271 -27.64 -41.78 -18.08
N ILE A 272 -28.29 -42.42 -17.11
CA ILE A 272 -29.48 -43.23 -17.34
C ILE A 272 -30.63 -42.35 -17.86
N GLN A 273 -30.87 -41.18 -17.29
CA GLN A 273 -31.90 -40.23 -17.77
C GLN A 273 -31.61 -39.74 -19.20
N GLN A 274 -30.37 -39.40 -19.50
CA GLN A 274 -29.95 -39.00 -20.87
C GLN A 274 -30.15 -40.15 -21.86
N ARG A 275 -29.77 -41.37 -21.52
CA ARG A 275 -30.00 -42.57 -22.34
C ARG A 275 -31.46 -42.78 -22.64
N GLN A 276 -32.33 -42.62 -21.63
CA GLN A 276 -33.81 -42.75 -21.78
C GLN A 276 -34.37 -41.66 -22.71
N SER A 277 -33.91 -40.41 -22.54
CA SER A 277 -34.31 -39.29 -23.38
C SER A 277 -33.91 -39.47 -24.84
N LEU A 278 -32.65 -39.91 -25.07
CA LEU A 278 -32.15 -40.22 -26.42
C LEU A 278 -32.91 -41.38 -27.06
N ARG A 279 -33.22 -42.41 -26.27
CA ARG A 279 -34.01 -43.55 -26.77
C ARG A 279 -35.46 -43.12 -27.19
N LYS A 280 -36.12 -42.32 -26.38
CA LYS A 280 -37.42 -41.76 -26.77
C LYS A 280 -37.38 -40.91 -28.04
N ARG A 281 -36.31 -40.08 -28.20
CA ARG A 281 -36.09 -39.31 -29.42
C ARG A 281 -35.83 -40.18 -30.65
N MET A 282 -35.07 -41.26 -30.45
CA MET A 282 -34.83 -42.27 -31.52
C MET A 282 -36.09 -42.96 -31.95
N GLU A 283 -36.91 -43.45 -31.00
CA GLU A 283 -38.18 -44.08 -31.27
C GLU A 283 -39.19 -43.13 -32.00
N TYR A 284 -39.22 -41.86 -31.55
CA TYR A 284 -40.01 -40.84 -32.22
C TYR A 284 -39.56 -40.58 -33.66
N ASN A 285 -38.29 -40.41 -33.87
CA ASN A 285 -37.73 -40.18 -35.22
C ASN A 285 -37.88 -41.40 -36.12
N GLN A 286 -37.76 -42.61 -35.59
CA GLN A 286 -38.05 -43.86 -36.33
C GLN A 286 -39.53 -43.91 -36.77
N GLY A 287 -40.46 -43.55 -35.86
CA GLY A 287 -41.89 -43.51 -36.17
C GLY A 287 -42.21 -42.47 -37.24
N LEU A 288 -41.55 -41.27 -37.20
CA LEU A 288 -41.69 -40.26 -38.26
C LEU A 288 -41.13 -40.77 -39.60
N ALA A 289 -39.96 -41.44 -39.60
CA ALA A 289 -39.37 -42.01 -40.80
C ALA A 289 -40.24 -43.12 -41.40
N GLU A 290 -40.82 -44.01 -40.57
CA GLU A 290 -41.74 -45.04 -41.04
C GLU A 290 -43.03 -44.44 -41.62
N ASN A 291 -43.60 -43.43 -40.95
CA ASN A 291 -44.78 -42.69 -41.46
C ASN A 291 -44.48 -42.02 -42.81
N ALA A 292 -43.34 -41.34 -42.91
CA ALA A 292 -42.89 -40.72 -44.16
C ALA A 292 -42.75 -41.76 -45.26
N LYS A 293 -42.11 -42.89 -44.97
CA LYS A 293 -41.98 -44.02 -45.93
C LYS A 293 -43.33 -44.56 -46.37
N ARG A 294 -44.33 -44.65 -45.46
CA ARG A 294 -45.68 -45.10 -45.81
C ARG A 294 -46.35 -44.12 -46.76
N ILE A 295 -46.32 -42.83 -46.41
CA ILE A 295 -46.91 -41.77 -47.27
C ILE A 295 -46.27 -41.74 -48.65
N ILE A 296 -44.95 -41.87 -48.75
CA ILE A 296 -44.24 -41.96 -50.01
C ILE A 296 -44.68 -43.16 -50.82
N LYS A 297 -44.88 -44.35 -50.22
CA LYS A 297 -45.38 -45.51 -50.89
C LYS A 297 -46.86 -45.35 -51.36
N GLU A 298 -47.69 -44.73 -50.57
CA GLU A 298 -49.09 -44.40 -50.92
C GLU A 298 -49.11 -43.46 -52.12
N VAL A 299 -48.35 -42.37 -52.10
CA VAL A 299 -48.23 -41.41 -53.22
C VAL A 299 -47.67 -42.06 -54.47
N ALA A 300 -46.65 -42.93 -54.36
CA ALA A 300 -46.09 -43.66 -55.49
C ALA A 300 -47.10 -44.70 -56.06
N HIS A 301 -48.01 -45.27 -55.24
CA HIS A 301 -49.08 -46.13 -55.69
C HIS A 301 -50.19 -45.37 -56.43
N ASP A 302 -50.56 -44.19 -55.93
CA ASP A 302 -51.63 -43.33 -56.55
C ASP A 302 -51.18 -42.68 -57.86
N TYR A 303 -49.87 -42.48 -58.05
CA TYR A 303 -49.26 -41.91 -59.27
C TYR A 303 -48.20 -42.83 -59.90
N PRO A 304 -48.59 -43.95 -60.49
CA PRO A 304 -47.65 -44.97 -60.99
C PRO A 304 -46.77 -44.48 -62.16
N GLN A 305 -47.18 -43.45 -62.88
CA GLN A 305 -46.37 -42.87 -63.98
C GLN A 305 -45.14 -42.07 -63.47
N ASP A 306 -45.21 -41.49 -62.27
CA ASP A 306 -44.14 -40.70 -61.63
C ASP A 306 -43.45 -41.41 -60.49
N ALA A 307 -43.79 -42.70 -60.21
CA ALA A 307 -43.29 -43.47 -59.08
C ALA A 307 -41.76 -43.56 -59.03
N ASP A 308 -41.12 -43.77 -60.17
CA ASP A 308 -39.66 -43.88 -60.27
C ASP A 308 -38.95 -42.53 -59.97
N GLU A 309 -39.54 -41.39 -60.35
CA GLU A 309 -39.01 -40.06 -60.08
C GLU A 309 -39.17 -39.72 -58.61
N ILE A 310 -40.31 -40.06 -58.01
CA ILE A 310 -40.57 -39.85 -56.56
C ILE A 310 -39.58 -40.62 -55.74
N LEU A 311 -39.38 -41.90 -56.03
CA LEU A 311 -38.43 -42.76 -55.29
C LEU A 311 -36.99 -42.30 -55.48
N LYS A 312 -36.61 -41.85 -56.65
CA LYS A 312 -35.27 -41.32 -56.91
C LYS A 312 -35.00 -40.02 -56.14
N LYS A 313 -35.93 -39.07 -56.08
CA LYS A 313 -35.79 -37.83 -55.27
C LYS A 313 -35.70 -38.10 -53.78
N VAL A 314 -36.29 -39.16 -53.29
CA VAL A 314 -36.20 -39.56 -51.87
C VAL A 314 -34.87 -40.22 -51.57
N SER A 315 -34.39 -41.07 -52.50
CA SER A 315 -33.09 -41.76 -52.33
C SER A 315 -31.91 -40.78 -52.39
N ASP A 316 -31.99 -39.71 -53.17
CA ASP A 316 -30.93 -38.69 -53.30
C ASP A 316 -30.86 -37.75 -52.11
N ARG A 317 -31.83 -37.79 -51.16
CA ARG A 317 -31.87 -36.96 -49.92
C ARG A 317 -31.70 -37.77 -48.63
N THR A 318 -31.50 -39.08 -48.68
CA THR A 318 -31.28 -39.96 -47.55
C THR A 318 -29.83 -40.35 -47.46
#